data_ef73a10f22284fe9eb7347038a163a07
#
_entry.id   ef73a10f22284fe9eb7347038a163a07
#
_cell.length_a   1.000
_cell.length_b   1.000
_cell.length_c   1.000
_cell.angle_alpha   90.00
_cell.angle_beta   90.00
_cell.angle_gamma   90.00
#
_symmetry.space_group_name_H-M   'P 1'
#
loop_
_entity.id
_entity.type
_entity.pdbx_description
1 polymer ?
#
loop_
_entity_poly.entity_id
_entity_poly.type
_entity_poly.pdbx_seq_one_letter_code
_entity_poly.pdbx_strand_id
1 'polypeptide(L)'
;VQAQNTQSRAGGLTDSRMYEIIESSSATRIEADIRRLAGFGTRNTFSDTLSTTRGIGAARRWIKSEFDTISSACGGCLEVSFQKSLIEKGSSSRAEQDVWVVNVMAIQRGALYPDRYVIMSGDIDSRNSSGSDGVGDAPGANDNASGMAGTIEAARLLSTYSFPTSIIYLGLSGEEQGLWGGQHTAALAVEQGWEIVGVLNNDMIGNIEGVDGVIDNSSFRVFSEPTPVTESEQARKQRRFEGGEVDGVSRQLARYVERMTDLYFTNLNAKMIYRLDRFGRGGHHRPFNDVGFAGIRIMETHENYIRQHQNIRVEDGIRYGDVLEGVNFDYASKLTAVNAISLAGLAWAPPEPNQVRIGGAVQPSTTLQWDPVEDPNLMGYKIYWRDTTAPQWEHFRMLGKDITDYTLKGMVIDNYLFGVASVGAEGNESVVVFPSGRLRRQ
;
A
#
# COMPACT_ATOMS: atom_id res chain seq x y z
N VAL A 1 -16.85 15.88 36.60
CA VAL A 1 -16.31 15.16 35.45
C VAL A 1 -15.85 16.26 34.49
N GLN A 2 -14.59 16.64 34.54
CA GLN A 2 -14.02 17.53 33.55
C GLN A 2 -14.02 16.76 32.22
N ALA A 3 -14.71 17.29 31.21
CA ALA A 3 -14.62 16.80 29.84
C ALA A 3 -13.15 16.85 29.43
N GLN A 4 -12.52 15.69 29.31
CA GLN A 4 -11.20 15.60 28.73
C GLN A 4 -11.34 16.07 27.28
N ASN A 5 -10.51 17.02 26.85
CA ASN A 5 -10.49 17.52 25.49
C ASN A 5 -10.12 16.35 24.55
N THR A 6 -11.11 15.58 24.14
CA THR A 6 -11.00 14.58 23.11
C THR A 6 -11.12 15.32 21.78
N GLN A 7 -10.05 15.41 21.04
CA GLN A 7 -10.12 15.89 19.67
C GLN A 7 -10.78 14.79 18.83
N SER A 8 -11.78 15.18 18.04
CA SER A 8 -12.41 14.26 17.09
C SER A 8 -11.43 13.89 15.98
N ARG A 9 -11.71 12.78 15.31
CA ARG A 9 -10.93 12.19 14.21
C ARG A 9 -10.47 13.19 13.13
N ALA A 10 -11.27 14.24 12.86
CA ALA A 10 -11.00 15.29 11.87
C ALA A 10 -10.07 16.42 12.34
N GLY A 11 -9.52 16.38 13.56
CA GLY A 11 -8.74 17.47 14.16
C GLY A 11 -7.22 17.26 14.14
N GLY A 12 -6.66 16.54 13.18
CA GLY A 12 -5.21 16.39 13.02
C GLY A 12 -4.53 17.66 12.47
N LEU A 13 -3.24 17.81 12.74
CA LEU A 13 -2.40 18.76 12.01
C LEU A 13 -2.35 18.29 10.54
N THR A 14 -2.56 19.22 9.62
CA THR A 14 -2.47 18.95 8.17
C THR A 14 -1.20 19.56 7.62
N ASP A 15 -0.48 18.80 6.79
CA ASP A 15 0.69 19.26 6.06
C ASP A 15 0.25 19.82 4.70
N SER A 16 0.56 21.07 4.41
CA SER A 16 0.15 21.74 3.16
C SER A 16 0.74 21.07 1.91
N ARG A 17 1.91 20.44 2.04
CA ARG A 17 2.55 19.71 0.94
C ARG A 17 1.68 18.56 0.41
N MET A 18 0.82 17.98 1.25
CA MET A 18 -0.11 16.95 0.82
C MET A 18 -1.12 17.46 -0.22
N TYR A 19 -1.62 18.68 -0.04
CA TYR A 19 -2.52 19.29 -1.03
C TYR A 19 -1.78 19.58 -2.34
N GLU A 20 -0.53 20.04 -2.30
CA GLU A 20 0.30 20.26 -3.48
C GLU A 20 0.52 18.93 -4.25
N ILE A 21 0.79 17.85 -3.55
CA ILE A 21 0.93 16.48 -4.14
C ILE A 21 -0.38 16.05 -4.80
N ILE A 22 -1.52 16.23 -4.12
CA ILE A 22 -2.84 15.87 -4.65
C ILE A 22 -3.16 16.64 -5.92
N GLU A 23 -2.98 17.95 -5.90
CA GLU A 23 -3.27 18.86 -7.03
C GLU A 23 -2.33 18.60 -8.22
N SER A 24 -1.12 18.10 -7.96
CA SER A 24 -0.13 17.80 -9.00
C SER A 24 -0.35 16.44 -9.69
N SER A 25 -1.19 15.56 -9.14
CA SER A 25 -1.55 14.28 -9.77
C SER A 25 -2.31 14.51 -11.08
N SER A 26 -1.86 13.88 -12.16
CA SER A 26 -2.34 14.20 -13.51
C SER A 26 -3.01 13.02 -14.21
N ALA A 27 -4.32 13.10 -14.36
CA ALA A 27 -5.09 12.16 -15.17
C ALA A 27 -4.55 12.05 -16.61
N THR A 28 -4.07 13.15 -17.19
CA THR A 28 -3.53 13.18 -18.56
C THR A 28 -2.21 12.39 -18.66
N ARG A 29 -1.31 12.51 -17.67
CA ARG A 29 -0.07 11.71 -17.67
C ARG A 29 -0.36 10.23 -17.43
N ILE A 30 -1.25 9.92 -16.49
CA ILE A 30 -1.71 8.55 -16.23
C ILE A 30 -2.36 7.94 -17.46
N GLU A 31 -3.21 8.68 -18.18
CA GLU A 31 -3.80 8.25 -19.46
C GLU A 31 -2.72 7.93 -20.49
N ALA A 32 -1.72 8.79 -20.65
CA ALA A 32 -0.63 8.58 -21.60
C ALA A 32 0.16 7.30 -21.27
N ASP A 33 0.45 7.06 -19.98
CA ASP A 33 1.16 5.87 -19.52
C ASP A 33 0.33 4.59 -19.70
N ILE A 34 -0.97 4.62 -19.36
CA ILE A 34 -1.87 3.48 -19.58
C ILE A 34 -1.99 3.16 -21.06
N ARG A 35 -2.16 4.18 -21.92
CA ARG A 35 -2.18 4.01 -23.37
C ARG A 35 -0.90 3.39 -23.90
N ARG A 36 0.25 3.80 -23.37
CA ARG A 36 1.54 3.23 -23.74
C ARG A 36 1.66 1.77 -23.33
N LEU A 37 1.30 1.43 -22.09
CA LEU A 37 1.33 0.06 -21.56
C LEU A 37 0.38 -0.85 -22.32
N ALA A 38 -0.85 -0.44 -22.53
CA ALA A 38 -1.84 -1.20 -23.32
C ALA A 38 -1.40 -1.36 -24.79
N GLY A 39 -0.69 -0.35 -25.34
CA GLY A 39 -0.16 -0.33 -26.69
C GLY A 39 0.91 -1.39 -26.98
N PHE A 40 1.48 -2.05 -25.96
CA PHE A 40 2.34 -3.23 -26.16
C PHE A 40 1.56 -4.50 -26.56
N GLY A 41 0.25 -4.42 -26.69
CA GLY A 41 -0.65 -5.47 -27.19
C GLY A 41 -0.86 -6.61 -26.19
N THR A 42 0.19 -7.15 -25.62
CA THR A 42 0.18 -8.07 -24.48
C THR A 42 1.37 -7.79 -23.59
N ARG A 43 1.22 -7.98 -22.30
CA ARG A 43 2.31 -7.98 -21.34
C ARG A 43 2.35 -9.28 -20.54
N ASN A 44 1.73 -10.35 -21.09
CA ASN A 44 1.75 -11.65 -20.44
C ASN A 44 3.20 -12.07 -20.10
N THR A 45 3.41 -12.67 -18.94
CA THR A 45 4.73 -13.08 -18.46
C THR A 45 5.49 -13.97 -19.44
N PHE A 46 4.77 -14.77 -20.25
CA PHE A 46 5.34 -15.63 -21.30
C PHE A 46 5.43 -14.97 -22.68
N SER A 47 5.10 -13.67 -22.79
CA SER A 47 5.16 -12.96 -24.08
C SER A 47 6.59 -12.58 -24.47
N ASP A 48 6.73 -12.02 -25.68
CA ASP A 48 8.03 -11.65 -26.27
C ASP A 48 8.83 -10.72 -25.34
N THR A 49 10.09 -11.09 -25.10
CA THR A 49 11.03 -10.34 -24.29
C THR A 49 12.04 -9.51 -25.09
N LEU A 50 12.13 -9.74 -26.41
CA LEU A 50 13.12 -9.10 -27.30
C LEU A 50 12.53 -7.94 -28.10
N SER A 51 11.28 -8.03 -28.54
CA SER A 51 10.60 -6.97 -29.27
C SER A 51 10.67 -5.62 -28.55
N THR A 52 10.78 -4.54 -29.30
CA THR A 52 10.77 -3.16 -28.79
C THR A 52 9.37 -2.54 -28.76
N THR A 53 8.40 -3.18 -29.40
CA THR A 53 7.06 -2.64 -29.60
C THR A 53 5.94 -3.50 -29.03
N ARG A 54 6.19 -4.78 -28.69
CA ARG A 54 5.20 -5.72 -28.19
C ARG A 54 5.77 -6.59 -27.07
N GLY A 55 4.92 -7.05 -26.19
CA GLY A 55 5.25 -8.01 -25.14
C GLY A 55 5.85 -7.39 -23.88
N ILE A 56 6.05 -8.25 -22.87
CA ILE A 56 6.49 -7.84 -21.53
C ILE A 56 7.89 -7.25 -21.54
N GLY A 57 8.77 -7.69 -22.45
CA GLY A 57 10.13 -7.16 -22.57
C GLY A 57 10.13 -5.68 -22.98
N ALA A 58 9.27 -5.28 -23.92
CA ALA A 58 9.09 -3.89 -24.32
C ALA A 58 8.54 -3.04 -23.15
N ALA A 59 7.54 -3.56 -22.44
CA ALA A 59 6.96 -2.87 -21.28
C ALA A 59 7.99 -2.63 -20.16
N ARG A 60 8.76 -3.64 -19.78
CA ARG A 60 9.81 -3.51 -18.73
C ARG A 60 10.85 -2.44 -19.08
N ARG A 61 11.32 -2.42 -20.31
CA ARG A 61 12.30 -1.42 -20.78
C ARG A 61 11.72 -0.02 -20.79
N TRP A 62 10.47 0.11 -21.22
CA TRP A 62 9.79 1.39 -21.22
C TRP A 62 9.57 1.91 -19.77
N ILE A 63 9.07 1.08 -18.85
CA ILE A 63 8.90 1.48 -17.43
C ILE A 63 10.24 1.93 -16.83
N LYS A 64 11.32 1.17 -17.11
CA LYS A 64 12.66 1.57 -16.66
C LYS A 64 13.05 2.93 -17.25
N SER A 65 12.80 3.17 -18.53
CA SER A 65 13.13 4.46 -19.18
C SER A 65 12.31 5.63 -18.61
N GLU A 66 11.07 5.42 -18.17
CA GLU A 66 10.29 6.44 -17.47
C GLU A 66 10.92 6.80 -16.11
N PHE A 67 11.29 5.80 -15.32
CA PHE A 67 12.00 6.05 -14.05
C PHE A 67 13.37 6.69 -14.26
N ASP A 68 14.13 6.29 -15.30
CA ASP A 68 15.40 6.93 -15.65
C ASP A 68 15.20 8.42 -16.06
N THR A 69 14.10 8.72 -16.76
CA THR A 69 13.72 10.09 -17.15
C THR A 69 13.36 10.93 -15.91
N ILE A 70 12.57 10.38 -14.99
CA ILE A 70 12.24 11.04 -13.72
C ILE A 70 13.54 11.28 -12.93
N SER A 71 14.41 10.27 -12.82
CA SER A 71 15.70 10.38 -12.13
C SER A 71 16.56 11.49 -12.71
N SER A 72 16.62 11.58 -14.03
CA SER A 72 17.39 12.62 -14.73
C SER A 72 16.82 14.02 -14.45
N ALA A 73 15.50 14.15 -14.40
CA ALA A 73 14.84 15.42 -14.13
C ALA A 73 15.06 15.94 -12.70
N CYS A 74 15.22 15.05 -11.72
CA CYS A 74 15.52 15.41 -10.33
C CYS A 74 17.01 15.37 -9.96
N GLY A 75 17.90 15.29 -10.94
CA GLY A 75 19.36 15.29 -10.71
C GLY A 75 19.93 13.97 -10.20
N GLY A 76 19.30 12.84 -10.54
CA GLY A 76 19.76 11.50 -10.15
C GLY A 76 19.17 11.02 -8.82
N CYS A 77 17.97 11.48 -8.46
CA CYS A 77 17.36 11.15 -7.17
C CYS A 77 16.82 9.72 -7.07
N LEU A 78 16.68 8.98 -8.18
CA LEU A 78 16.22 7.60 -8.21
C LEU A 78 17.35 6.65 -8.63
N GLU A 79 17.54 5.58 -7.88
CA GLU A 79 18.35 4.43 -8.23
C GLU A 79 17.48 3.42 -9.00
N VAL A 80 17.64 3.32 -10.32
CA VAL A 80 16.77 2.50 -11.17
C VAL A 80 17.44 1.22 -11.59
N SER A 81 16.82 0.08 -11.35
CA SER A 81 17.38 -1.24 -11.63
C SER A 81 16.33 -2.27 -12.07
N PHE A 82 16.83 -3.36 -12.67
CA PHE A 82 16.05 -4.58 -12.85
C PHE A 82 16.38 -5.60 -11.76
N GLN A 83 15.36 -6.22 -11.20
CA GLN A 83 15.50 -7.44 -10.40
C GLN A 83 15.06 -8.63 -11.25
N LYS A 84 15.88 -9.68 -11.29
CA LYS A 84 15.66 -10.86 -12.16
C LYS A 84 15.65 -12.13 -11.34
N SER A 85 14.64 -12.97 -11.59
CA SER A 85 14.54 -14.32 -11.02
C SER A 85 14.13 -15.31 -12.08
N LEU A 86 14.79 -16.46 -12.12
CA LEU A 86 14.40 -17.57 -12.99
C LEU A 86 13.34 -18.42 -12.30
N ILE A 87 12.21 -18.59 -12.97
CA ILE A 87 11.18 -19.53 -12.60
C ILE A 87 11.34 -20.76 -13.50
N GLU A 88 11.71 -21.88 -12.91
CA GLU A 88 11.92 -23.12 -13.64
C GLU A 88 10.59 -23.79 -13.97
N LYS A 89 10.52 -24.41 -15.15
CA LYS A 89 9.38 -25.23 -15.57
C LYS A 89 9.03 -26.26 -14.51
N GLY A 90 7.74 -26.33 -14.16
CA GLY A 90 7.24 -27.29 -13.19
C GLY A 90 7.45 -26.92 -11.73
N SER A 91 8.10 -25.78 -11.41
CA SER A 91 8.22 -25.30 -10.03
C SER A 91 6.87 -24.89 -9.41
N SER A 92 5.88 -24.60 -10.24
CA SER A 92 4.47 -24.42 -9.87
C SER A 92 3.56 -24.92 -10.98
N SER A 93 2.27 -25.10 -10.70
CA SER A 93 1.28 -25.56 -11.70
C SER A 93 1.12 -24.59 -12.87
N ARG A 94 1.55 -23.34 -12.75
CA ARG A 94 1.49 -22.30 -13.79
C ARG A 94 2.84 -22.03 -14.46
N ALA A 95 3.92 -22.67 -14.01
CA ALA A 95 5.25 -22.59 -14.63
C ALA A 95 5.37 -23.61 -15.77
N GLU A 96 4.74 -23.31 -16.92
CA GLU A 96 4.67 -24.23 -18.06
C GLU A 96 5.99 -24.31 -18.84
N GLN A 97 6.87 -23.34 -18.66
CA GLN A 97 8.22 -23.27 -19.24
C GLN A 97 9.14 -22.47 -18.33
N ASP A 98 10.44 -22.54 -18.58
CA ASP A 98 11.41 -21.65 -17.91
C ASP A 98 11.12 -20.20 -18.32
N VAL A 99 11.04 -19.31 -17.35
CA VAL A 99 10.79 -17.90 -17.61
C VAL A 99 11.55 -16.99 -16.67
N TRP A 100 12.17 -15.95 -17.23
CA TRP A 100 12.75 -14.87 -16.44
C TRP A 100 11.68 -13.87 -16.02
N VAL A 101 11.35 -13.86 -14.76
CA VAL A 101 10.58 -12.78 -14.12
C VAL A 101 11.51 -11.62 -13.88
N VAL A 102 11.16 -10.44 -14.39
CA VAL A 102 11.97 -9.23 -14.26
C VAL A 102 11.11 -8.10 -13.73
N ASN A 103 11.40 -7.67 -12.50
CA ASN A 103 10.81 -6.49 -11.89
C ASN A 103 11.59 -5.23 -12.29
N VAL A 104 10.95 -4.08 -12.23
CA VAL A 104 11.58 -2.77 -12.37
C VAL A 104 11.47 -2.04 -11.03
N MET A 105 12.60 -1.63 -10.48
CA MET A 105 12.66 -0.98 -9.17
C MET A 105 13.32 0.38 -9.29
N ALA A 106 12.70 1.41 -8.72
CA ALA A 106 13.27 2.73 -8.55
C ALA A 106 13.26 3.09 -7.06
N ILE A 107 14.41 3.41 -6.49
CA ILE A 107 14.56 3.76 -5.07
C ILE A 107 14.91 5.24 -4.95
N GLN A 108 14.09 5.97 -4.23
CA GLN A 108 14.38 7.32 -3.75
C GLN A 108 14.92 7.21 -2.33
N ARG A 109 16.24 7.42 -2.18
CA ARG A 109 16.91 7.21 -0.88
C ARG A 109 16.53 8.25 0.15
N GLY A 110 16.23 7.76 1.35
CA GLY A 110 15.99 8.58 2.53
C GLY A 110 17.30 9.16 3.09
N ALA A 111 17.22 10.39 3.56
CA ALA A 111 18.40 11.10 4.08
C ALA A 111 18.82 10.65 5.49
N LEU A 112 17.90 10.15 6.31
CA LEU A 112 18.16 9.70 7.69
C LEU A 112 18.08 8.18 7.84
N TYR A 113 17.14 7.55 7.14
CA TYR A 113 16.84 6.11 7.24
C TYR A 113 16.89 5.46 5.86
N PRO A 114 18.09 5.35 5.23
CA PRO A 114 18.23 4.85 3.85
C PRO A 114 17.83 3.39 3.66
N ASP A 115 17.87 2.58 4.73
CA ASP A 115 17.52 1.15 4.70
C ASP A 115 16.11 0.87 5.26
N ARG A 116 15.35 1.93 5.54
CA ARG A 116 13.94 1.89 5.92
C ARG A 116 13.09 2.32 4.74
N TYR A 117 12.05 1.55 4.39
CA TYR A 117 11.35 1.70 3.12
C TYR A 117 9.85 1.78 3.26
N VAL A 118 9.23 2.67 2.48
CA VAL A 118 7.81 2.61 2.12
C VAL A 118 7.71 2.26 0.65
N ILE A 119 6.87 1.31 0.28
CA ILE A 119 6.83 0.74 -1.07
C ILE A 119 5.46 0.98 -1.70
N MET A 120 5.43 1.48 -2.94
CA MET A 120 4.27 1.41 -3.83
C MET A 120 4.56 0.45 -4.96
N SER A 121 3.62 -0.42 -5.30
CA SER A 121 3.77 -1.35 -6.41
C SER A 121 2.55 -1.39 -7.31
N GLY A 122 2.83 -1.68 -8.59
CA GLY A 122 1.87 -2.05 -9.60
C GLY A 122 2.40 -3.23 -10.42
N ASP A 123 1.52 -3.95 -11.10
CA ASP A 123 1.93 -5.15 -11.85
C ASP A 123 2.22 -4.78 -13.31
N ILE A 124 3.31 -5.33 -13.83
CA ILE A 124 3.73 -5.09 -15.23
C ILE A 124 2.94 -5.98 -16.17
N ASP A 125 2.74 -7.23 -15.77
CA ASP A 125 2.08 -8.23 -16.62
C ASP A 125 0.57 -8.00 -16.76
N SER A 126 0.01 -8.64 -17.78
CA SER A 126 -1.40 -8.67 -18.10
C SER A 126 -1.77 -10.01 -18.73
N ARG A 127 -3.05 -10.35 -18.75
CA ARG A 127 -3.55 -11.57 -19.40
C ARG A 127 -4.89 -11.36 -20.08
N ASN A 128 -5.18 -12.23 -21.03
CA ASN A 128 -6.53 -12.48 -21.53
C ASN A 128 -7.19 -13.62 -20.73
N SER A 129 -8.15 -14.35 -21.29
CA SER A 129 -8.79 -15.47 -20.61
C SER A 129 -7.85 -16.64 -20.30
N SER A 130 -6.71 -16.74 -20.99
CA SER A 130 -5.65 -17.71 -20.72
C SER A 130 -4.48 -17.07 -19.97
N GLY A 131 -4.09 -17.63 -18.81
CA GLY A 131 -2.95 -17.17 -18.03
C GLY A 131 -1.59 -17.39 -18.70
N SER A 132 -1.51 -18.30 -19.68
CA SER A 132 -0.28 -18.68 -20.38
C SER A 132 -0.22 -18.21 -21.86
N ASP A 133 -1.22 -17.49 -22.34
CA ASP A 133 -1.22 -16.97 -23.72
C ASP A 133 -0.29 -15.75 -23.85
N GLY A 134 0.95 -16.01 -24.25
CA GLY A 134 1.96 -14.97 -24.52
C GLY A 134 1.84 -14.28 -25.88
N VAL A 135 0.88 -14.68 -26.73
CA VAL A 135 0.77 -14.22 -28.14
C VAL A 135 -0.48 -13.38 -28.39
N GLY A 136 -1.61 -13.83 -27.90
CA GLY A 136 -2.91 -13.15 -28.06
C GLY A 136 -2.92 -11.77 -27.42
N ASP A 137 -3.82 -10.90 -27.88
CA ASP A 137 -3.96 -9.57 -27.32
C ASP A 137 -4.50 -9.62 -25.88
N ALA A 138 -3.79 -8.93 -25.01
CA ALA A 138 -4.10 -8.75 -23.60
C ALA A 138 -3.63 -7.35 -23.17
N PRO A 139 -4.32 -6.26 -23.60
CA PRO A 139 -3.88 -4.90 -23.33
C PRO A 139 -3.79 -4.58 -21.83
N GLY A 140 -4.65 -5.20 -21.01
CA GLY A 140 -4.64 -5.01 -19.56
C GLY A 140 -4.65 -3.53 -19.18
N ALA A 141 -5.59 -2.76 -19.75
CA ALA A 141 -5.61 -1.31 -19.54
C ALA A 141 -5.92 -0.93 -18.09
N ASN A 142 -6.79 -1.69 -17.45
CA ASN A 142 -7.08 -1.57 -16.02
C ASN A 142 -6.27 -2.59 -15.20
N ASP A 143 -6.21 -3.83 -15.64
CA ASP A 143 -5.49 -4.94 -15.00
C ASP A 143 -4.19 -5.28 -15.77
N ASN A 144 -2.99 -4.73 -15.42
CA ASN A 144 -2.84 -3.73 -14.36
C ASN A 144 -2.02 -2.52 -14.85
N ALA A 145 -2.27 -2.02 -16.09
CA ALA A 145 -1.63 -0.78 -16.52
C ALA A 145 -2.04 0.41 -15.64
N SER A 146 -3.24 0.38 -15.02
CA SER A 146 -3.69 1.45 -14.11
C SER A 146 -2.80 1.55 -12.86
N GLY A 147 -2.53 0.43 -12.19
CA GLY A 147 -1.67 0.40 -11.01
C GLY A 147 -0.21 0.73 -11.33
N MET A 148 0.29 0.25 -12.48
CA MET A 148 1.66 0.57 -12.91
C MET A 148 1.83 2.05 -13.27
N ALA A 149 0.88 2.63 -14.01
CA ALA A 149 0.88 4.06 -14.33
C ALA A 149 0.78 4.93 -13.08
N GLY A 150 -0.06 4.53 -12.11
CA GLY A 150 -0.13 5.18 -10.80
C GLY A 150 1.22 5.14 -10.06
N THR A 151 1.94 4.02 -10.12
CA THR A 151 3.27 3.88 -9.50
C THR A 151 4.30 4.79 -10.16
N ILE A 152 4.30 4.92 -11.49
CA ILE A 152 5.17 5.85 -12.22
C ILE A 152 4.81 7.30 -11.88
N GLU A 153 3.53 7.64 -11.86
CA GLU A 153 3.07 8.99 -11.51
C GLU A 153 3.43 9.37 -10.08
N ALA A 154 3.30 8.46 -9.11
CA ALA A 154 3.74 8.70 -7.74
C ALA A 154 5.24 9.03 -7.68
N ALA A 155 6.08 8.34 -8.47
CA ALA A 155 7.49 8.66 -8.58
C ALA A 155 7.72 10.08 -9.14
N ARG A 156 6.95 10.50 -10.16
CA ARG A 156 7.04 11.88 -10.70
C ARG A 156 6.68 12.92 -9.66
N LEU A 157 5.60 12.69 -8.91
CA LEU A 157 5.13 13.61 -7.87
C LEU A 157 6.15 13.75 -6.74
N LEU A 158 6.67 12.63 -6.24
CA LEU A 158 7.47 12.61 -5.02
C LEU A 158 8.96 12.84 -5.26
N SER A 159 9.47 12.67 -6.47
CA SER A 159 10.87 12.92 -6.83
C SER A 159 11.31 14.37 -6.62
N THR A 160 10.37 15.31 -6.49
CA THR A 160 10.64 16.73 -6.21
C THR A 160 10.87 17.02 -4.73
N TYR A 161 10.64 16.07 -3.85
CA TYR A 161 10.77 16.20 -2.40
C TYR A 161 11.94 15.35 -1.87
N SER A 162 12.44 15.74 -0.70
CA SER A 162 13.40 14.95 0.09
C SER A 162 12.69 14.33 1.29
N PHE A 163 13.04 13.07 1.61
CA PHE A 163 12.43 12.30 2.69
C PHE A 163 13.48 11.80 3.68
N PRO A 164 13.17 11.69 4.97
CA PRO A 164 13.98 10.94 5.95
C PRO A 164 14.09 9.45 5.62
N THR A 165 12.98 8.82 5.24
CA THR A 165 12.84 7.39 4.94
C THR A 165 12.83 7.18 3.42
N SER A 166 13.39 6.07 2.94
CA SER A 166 13.42 5.71 1.51
C SER A 166 12.03 5.34 0.97
N ILE A 167 11.78 5.68 -0.30
CA ILE A 167 10.59 5.24 -1.02
C ILE A 167 11.02 4.33 -2.17
N ILE A 168 10.34 3.19 -2.35
CA ILE A 168 10.51 2.31 -3.50
C ILE A 168 9.26 2.36 -4.38
N TYR A 169 9.46 2.63 -5.66
CA TYR A 169 8.46 2.50 -6.71
C TYR A 169 8.76 1.22 -7.49
N LEU A 170 7.84 0.25 -7.47
CA LEU A 170 8.10 -1.12 -7.84
C LEU A 170 7.12 -1.63 -8.89
N GLY A 171 7.61 -1.93 -10.10
CA GLY A 171 6.88 -2.68 -11.10
C GLY A 171 7.17 -4.17 -10.92
N LEU A 172 6.15 -4.96 -10.63
CA LEU A 172 6.25 -6.41 -10.38
C LEU A 172 5.74 -7.21 -11.57
N SER A 173 6.40 -8.33 -11.88
CA SER A 173 6.04 -9.22 -12.97
C SER A 173 5.59 -10.58 -12.43
N GLY A 174 4.75 -11.29 -13.21
CA GLY A 174 4.29 -12.63 -12.87
C GLY A 174 3.23 -12.67 -11.77
N GLU A 175 2.41 -11.60 -11.69
CA GLU A 175 1.23 -11.57 -10.82
C GLU A 175 0.28 -12.68 -11.21
N GLU A 176 -0.07 -12.70 -12.47
CA GLU A 176 -1.09 -13.56 -13.10
C GLU A 176 -0.77 -15.06 -13.03
N GLN A 177 0.51 -15.39 -12.89
CA GLN A 177 0.97 -16.77 -12.80
C GLN A 177 1.23 -17.24 -11.37
N GLY A 178 1.22 -16.33 -10.38
CA GLY A 178 1.37 -16.74 -8.98
C GLY A 178 2.21 -15.81 -8.12
N LEU A 179 2.19 -14.51 -8.40
CA LEU A 179 2.85 -13.47 -7.60
C LEU A 179 4.40 -13.60 -7.57
N TRP A 180 4.99 -14.12 -8.66
CA TRP A 180 6.41 -14.50 -8.67
C TRP A 180 7.35 -13.33 -8.41
N GLY A 181 7.07 -12.15 -9.00
CA GLY A 181 7.87 -10.96 -8.79
C GLY A 181 7.85 -10.47 -7.35
N GLY A 182 6.69 -10.50 -6.72
CA GLY A 182 6.52 -10.16 -5.30
C GLY A 182 7.23 -11.15 -4.38
N GLN A 183 7.13 -12.46 -4.66
CA GLN A 183 7.85 -13.49 -3.90
C GLN A 183 9.35 -13.28 -3.94
N HIS A 184 9.90 -12.98 -5.12
CA HIS A 184 11.33 -12.70 -5.27
C HIS A 184 11.74 -11.44 -4.48
N THR A 185 10.99 -10.36 -4.60
CA THR A 185 11.33 -9.10 -3.90
C THR A 185 11.17 -9.24 -2.38
N ALA A 186 10.13 -9.91 -1.90
CA ALA A 186 9.92 -10.13 -0.47
C ALA A 186 11.03 -11.01 0.13
N ALA A 187 11.46 -12.06 -0.58
CA ALA A 187 12.59 -12.90 -0.16
C ALA A 187 13.91 -12.10 -0.11
N LEU A 188 14.18 -11.28 -1.13
CA LEU A 188 15.35 -10.40 -1.17
C LEU A 188 15.33 -9.38 -0.02
N ALA A 189 14.18 -8.82 0.30
CA ALA A 189 14.02 -7.88 1.42
C ALA A 189 14.37 -8.53 2.76
N VAL A 190 13.94 -9.78 2.98
CA VAL A 190 14.32 -10.55 4.18
C VAL A 190 15.83 -10.84 4.19
N GLU A 191 16.39 -11.31 3.07
CA GLU A 191 17.82 -11.62 2.95
C GLU A 191 18.71 -10.40 3.22
N GLN A 192 18.31 -9.24 2.72
CA GLN A 192 19.05 -7.99 2.88
C GLN A 192 18.71 -7.21 4.17
N GLY A 193 17.79 -7.72 4.97
CA GLY A 193 17.40 -7.08 6.24
C GLY A 193 16.71 -5.73 6.04
N TRP A 194 15.91 -5.55 5.00
CA TRP A 194 15.16 -4.31 4.78
C TRP A 194 14.16 -4.07 5.89
N GLU A 195 14.09 -2.84 6.36
CA GLU A 195 13.02 -2.38 7.27
C GLU A 195 11.87 -1.83 6.44
N ILE A 196 10.82 -2.63 6.22
CA ILE A 196 9.66 -2.21 5.43
C ILE A 196 8.55 -1.73 6.35
N VAL A 197 8.25 -0.44 6.28
CA VAL A 197 7.14 0.24 7.01
C VAL A 197 5.80 -0.21 6.45
N GLY A 198 5.70 -0.31 5.13
CA GLY A 198 4.48 -0.74 4.46
C GLY A 198 4.62 -0.87 2.95
N VAL A 199 3.82 -1.77 2.39
CA VAL A 199 3.68 -2.00 0.95
C VAL A 199 2.25 -1.67 0.53
N LEU A 200 2.11 -0.69 -0.37
CA LEU A 200 0.86 -0.28 -0.99
C LEU A 200 0.82 -0.88 -2.40
N ASN A 201 0.19 -2.02 -2.55
CA ASN A 201 0.01 -2.67 -3.84
C ASN A 201 -1.25 -2.16 -4.52
N ASN A 202 -1.11 -1.69 -5.75
CA ASN A 202 -2.17 -1.16 -6.58
C ASN A 202 -2.47 -2.15 -7.70
N ASP A 203 -3.61 -2.82 -7.61
CA ASP A 203 -4.01 -3.78 -8.61
C ASP A 203 -5.50 -3.63 -8.87
N MET A 204 -5.72 -2.97 -9.98
CA MET A 204 -6.83 -2.28 -10.61
C MET A 204 -7.31 -1.05 -9.83
N ILE A 205 -6.97 0.12 -10.37
CA ILE A 205 -7.36 1.41 -9.79
C ILE A 205 -8.06 2.34 -10.80
N GLY A 206 -8.55 1.81 -11.93
CA GLY A 206 -9.07 2.62 -13.02
C GLY A 206 -10.54 2.39 -13.37
N ASN A 207 -11.21 1.34 -12.90
CA ASN A 207 -12.61 1.10 -13.24
C ASN A 207 -13.56 1.70 -12.20
N ILE A 208 -14.63 2.33 -12.68
CA ILE A 208 -15.69 2.91 -11.84
C ILE A 208 -17.06 2.26 -12.04
N GLU A 209 -17.20 1.37 -13.03
CA GLU A 209 -18.47 0.79 -13.44
C GLU A 209 -18.52 -0.71 -13.17
N GLY A 210 -19.44 -1.12 -12.32
CA GLY A 210 -19.73 -2.54 -12.04
C GLY A 210 -20.53 -3.19 -13.19
N VAL A 211 -20.54 -4.52 -13.23
CA VAL A 211 -21.34 -5.30 -14.20
C VAL A 211 -22.86 -5.09 -14.03
N ASP A 212 -23.27 -4.57 -12.89
CA ASP A 212 -24.64 -4.19 -12.55
C ASP A 212 -24.99 -2.76 -13.00
N GLY A 213 -24.06 -2.06 -13.65
CA GLY A 213 -24.24 -0.68 -14.11
C GLY A 213 -24.08 0.38 -13.01
N VAL A 214 -23.73 -0.02 -11.78
CA VAL A 214 -23.42 0.94 -10.72
C VAL A 214 -22.11 1.66 -11.02
N ILE A 215 -22.13 2.99 -10.99
CA ILE A 215 -20.95 3.85 -11.17
C ILE A 215 -20.57 4.44 -9.81
N ASP A 216 -19.32 4.19 -9.39
CA ASP A 216 -18.76 4.73 -8.15
C ASP A 216 -17.31 5.23 -8.37
N ASN A 217 -17.14 6.54 -8.39
CA ASN A 217 -15.85 7.23 -8.43
C ASN A 217 -15.53 7.95 -7.12
N SER A 218 -16.27 7.65 -6.06
CA SER A 218 -16.21 8.30 -4.75
C SER A 218 -15.74 7.36 -3.63
N SER A 219 -15.49 6.10 -3.93
CA SER A 219 -14.94 5.15 -2.96
C SER A 219 -13.95 4.18 -3.61
N PHE A 220 -13.09 3.61 -2.78
CA PHE A 220 -12.14 2.54 -3.16
C PHE A 220 -12.00 1.55 -2.01
N ARG A 221 -11.47 0.35 -2.30
CA ARG A 221 -11.28 -0.70 -1.29
C ARG A 221 -9.82 -0.76 -0.83
N VAL A 222 -9.64 -1.00 0.47
CA VAL A 222 -8.35 -1.27 1.10
C VAL A 222 -8.42 -2.63 1.78
N PHE A 223 -7.76 -3.63 1.20
CA PHE A 223 -7.68 -4.98 1.75
C PHE A 223 -6.48 -5.08 2.68
N SER A 224 -6.66 -5.74 3.81
CA SER A 224 -5.58 -5.98 4.78
C SER A 224 -5.82 -7.24 5.59
N GLU A 225 -4.77 -8.03 5.80
CA GLU A 225 -4.85 -9.17 6.71
C GLU A 225 -5.08 -8.72 8.16
N PRO A 226 -5.76 -9.51 8.99
CA PRO A 226 -6.03 -9.15 10.39
C PRO A 226 -4.79 -9.24 11.27
N THR A 227 -4.02 -10.32 11.14
CA THR A 227 -2.81 -10.61 11.91
C THR A 227 -1.79 -11.31 11.01
N PRO A 228 -0.48 -11.07 11.20
CA PRO A 228 0.55 -11.69 10.38
C PRO A 228 0.50 -13.22 10.46
N VAL A 229 0.64 -13.90 9.33
CA VAL A 229 0.76 -15.36 9.28
C VAL A 229 2.01 -15.86 10.00
N THR A 230 3.03 -15.03 10.13
CA THR A 230 4.28 -15.29 10.85
C THR A 230 4.16 -15.13 12.38
N GLU A 231 2.97 -14.80 12.88
CA GLU A 231 2.71 -14.66 14.32
C GLU A 231 3.08 -15.94 15.07
N SER A 232 3.86 -15.81 16.15
CA SER A 232 4.20 -16.94 16.99
C SER A 232 2.97 -17.50 17.74
N GLU A 233 3.01 -18.77 18.12
CA GLU A 233 1.93 -19.36 18.94
C GLU A 233 1.75 -18.64 20.27
N GLN A 234 2.84 -18.13 20.86
CA GLN A 234 2.78 -17.34 22.08
C GLN A 234 2.07 -16.01 21.86
N ALA A 235 2.41 -15.28 20.80
CA ALA A 235 1.74 -14.02 20.46
C ALA A 235 0.26 -14.23 20.16
N ARG A 236 -0.11 -15.32 19.44
CA ARG A 236 -1.50 -15.69 19.19
C ARG A 236 -2.27 -15.99 20.46
N LYS A 237 -1.68 -16.71 21.42
CA LYS A 237 -2.29 -16.99 22.73
C LYS A 237 -2.49 -15.69 23.52
N GLN A 238 -1.50 -14.81 23.52
CA GLN A 238 -1.59 -13.52 24.21
C GLN A 238 -2.70 -12.66 23.60
N ARG A 239 -2.75 -12.52 22.28
CA ARG A 239 -3.78 -11.76 21.54
C ARG A 239 -5.20 -12.21 21.88
N ARG A 240 -5.43 -13.50 22.10
CA ARG A 240 -6.73 -14.06 22.55
C ARG A 240 -7.24 -13.40 23.84
N PHE A 241 -6.35 -12.99 24.74
CA PHE A 241 -6.71 -12.35 26.02
C PHE A 241 -6.74 -10.83 25.99
N GLU A 242 -6.08 -10.24 25.00
CA GLU A 242 -5.90 -8.78 24.92
C GLU A 242 -6.79 -8.14 23.85
N GLY A 243 -7.50 -8.94 23.08
CA GLY A 243 -8.16 -8.50 21.86
C GLY A 243 -7.15 -8.31 20.74
N GLY A 244 -7.45 -7.47 19.78
CA GLY A 244 -6.50 -7.18 18.70
C GLY A 244 -6.54 -8.16 17.54
N GLU A 245 -7.59 -8.98 17.39
CA GLU A 245 -7.77 -9.87 16.24
C GLU A 245 -7.76 -9.11 14.90
N VAL A 246 -7.96 -7.81 14.94
CA VAL A 246 -8.00 -6.91 13.79
C VAL A 246 -6.97 -5.79 13.87
N ASP A 247 -5.88 -5.99 14.61
CA ASP A 247 -4.88 -4.96 14.90
C ASP A 247 -3.46 -5.33 14.44
N GLY A 248 -3.33 -6.26 13.49
CA GLY A 248 -2.05 -6.58 12.85
C GLY A 248 -1.48 -5.39 12.06
N VAL A 249 -0.18 -5.46 11.76
CA VAL A 249 0.57 -4.36 11.10
C VAL A 249 -0.04 -3.92 9.77
N SER A 250 -0.52 -4.87 8.95
CA SER A 250 -1.19 -4.56 7.68
C SER A 250 -2.52 -3.83 7.90
N ARG A 251 -3.26 -4.20 8.96
CA ARG A 251 -4.51 -3.52 9.31
C ARG A 251 -4.27 -2.10 9.80
N GLN A 252 -3.19 -1.85 10.54
CA GLN A 252 -2.81 -0.50 10.95
C GLN A 252 -2.38 0.35 9.76
N LEU A 253 -1.66 -0.23 8.79
CA LEU A 253 -1.32 0.45 7.54
C LEU A 253 -2.58 0.82 6.74
N ALA A 254 -3.57 -0.08 6.66
CA ALA A 254 -4.84 0.22 6.01
C ALA A 254 -5.61 1.35 6.71
N ARG A 255 -5.64 1.38 8.05
CA ARG A 255 -6.21 2.49 8.83
C ARG A 255 -5.46 3.79 8.59
N TYR A 256 -4.14 3.72 8.38
CA TYR A 256 -3.35 4.89 8.04
C TYR A 256 -3.80 5.49 6.69
N VAL A 257 -3.93 4.67 5.65
CA VAL A 257 -4.40 5.11 4.32
C VAL A 257 -5.82 5.68 4.39
N GLU A 258 -6.71 5.04 5.12
CA GLU A 258 -8.07 5.53 5.32
C GLU A 258 -8.06 6.89 6.02
N ARG A 259 -7.27 7.06 7.09
CA ARG A 259 -7.13 8.34 7.79
C ARG A 259 -6.54 9.44 6.89
N MET A 260 -5.54 9.13 6.07
CA MET A 260 -4.99 10.08 5.10
C MET A 260 -6.07 10.49 4.08
N THR A 261 -6.90 9.56 3.65
CA THR A 261 -8.02 9.86 2.76
C THR A 261 -9.02 10.80 3.45
N ASP A 262 -9.44 10.52 4.66
CA ASP A 262 -10.39 11.35 5.42
C ASP A 262 -9.87 12.76 5.71
N LEU A 263 -8.55 12.91 5.93
CA LEU A 263 -7.94 14.20 6.23
C LEU A 263 -7.84 15.11 5.01
N TYR A 264 -7.57 14.55 3.83
CA TYR A 264 -7.16 15.33 2.66
C TYR A 264 -8.16 15.28 1.49
N PHE A 265 -9.12 14.34 1.48
CA PHE A 265 -10.13 14.25 0.44
C PHE A 265 -11.53 14.45 1.02
N THR A 266 -12.33 15.30 0.37
CA THR A 266 -13.72 15.53 0.76
C THR A 266 -14.72 14.68 -0.02
N ASN A 267 -14.30 14.06 -1.12
CA ASN A 267 -15.15 13.35 -2.07
C ASN A 267 -14.63 11.96 -2.42
N LEU A 268 -13.87 11.34 -1.50
CA LEU A 268 -13.35 10.00 -1.66
C LEU A 268 -13.37 9.27 -0.30
N ASN A 269 -13.83 8.02 -0.29
CA ASN A 269 -13.93 7.20 0.91
C ASN A 269 -13.16 5.89 0.75
N ALA A 270 -12.30 5.56 1.69
CA ALA A 270 -11.66 4.26 1.76
C ALA A 270 -12.60 3.23 2.43
N LYS A 271 -12.99 2.20 1.69
CA LYS A 271 -13.73 1.06 2.23
C LYS A 271 -12.76 0.03 2.78
N MET A 272 -12.63 -0.03 4.09
CA MET A 272 -11.80 -1.04 4.75
C MET A 272 -12.39 -2.44 4.56
N ILE A 273 -11.64 -3.32 3.91
CA ILE A 273 -12.02 -4.73 3.73
C ILE A 273 -11.18 -5.59 4.66
N TYR A 274 -11.80 -6.15 5.69
CA TYR A 274 -11.16 -6.96 6.72
C TYR A 274 -10.89 -8.38 6.23
N ARG A 275 -10.12 -8.46 5.16
CA ARG A 275 -9.70 -9.69 4.49
C ARG A 275 -8.37 -9.46 3.79
N LEU A 276 -7.51 -10.48 3.75
CA LEU A 276 -6.21 -10.40 3.09
C LEU A 276 -6.31 -9.88 1.64
N ASP A 277 -7.26 -10.44 0.86
CA ASP A 277 -7.58 -10.04 -0.52
C ASP A 277 -9.01 -10.45 -0.84
N ARG A 278 -9.43 -10.31 -2.10
CA ARG A 278 -10.68 -10.84 -2.66
C ARG A 278 -10.81 -12.34 -2.33
N PHE A 279 -12.03 -12.81 -2.22
CA PHE A 279 -12.30 -14.20 -1.82
C PHE A 279 -11.61 -15.20 -2.76
N GLY A 280 -10.66 -15.97 -2.20
CA GLY A 280 -9.91 -17.00 -2.94
C GLY A 280 -8.91 -16.45 -3.97
N ARG A 281 -8.59 -15.15 -3.93
CA ARG A 281 -7.64 -14.47 -4.83
C ARG A 281 -6.48 -13.86 -4.06
N GLY A 282 -5.55 -13.23 -4.76
CA GLY A 282 -4.39 -12.57 -4.19
C GLY A 282 -3.93 -11.38 -5.03
N GLY A 283 -2.87 -10.73 -4.60
CA GLY A 283 -2.14 -9.67 -5.25
C GLY A 283 -0.74 -9.56 -4.67
N HIS A 284 0.12 -8.75 -5.23
CA HIS A 284 1.54 -8.69 -4.89
C HIS A 284 1.86 -8.17 -3.46
N HIS A 285 0.88 -7.65 -2.70
CA HIS A 285 1.07 -7.37 -1.26
C HIS A 285 1.23 -8.67 -0.45
N ARG A 286 0.58 -9.75 -0.88
CA ARG A 286 0.55 -11.03 -0.17
C ARG A 286 1.93 -11.65 0.08
N PRO A 287 2.87 -11.75 -0.89
CA PRO A 287 4.21 -12.26 -0.61
C PRO A 287 4.96 -11.52 0.51
N PHE A 288 4.72 -10.22 0.66
CA PHE A 288 5.27 -9.44 1.77
C PHE A 288 4.60 -9.79 3.10
N ASN A 289 3.28 -9.99 3.10
CA ASN A 289 2.56 -10.48 4.28
C ASN A 289 3.03 -11.89 4.70
N ASP A 290 3.29 -12.77 3.74
CA ASP A 290 3.73 -14.16 3.97
C ASP A 290 5.09 -14.22 4.71
N VAL A 291 5.90 -13.16 4.64
CA VAL A 291 7.16 -13.03 5.39
C VAL A 291 7.09 -12.02 6.55
N GLY A 292 5.90 -11.51 6.87
CA GLY A 292 5.62 -10.70 8.07
C GLY A 292 5.66 -9.18 7.88
N PHE A 293 5.89 -8.68 6.66
CA PHE A 293 5.81 -7.24 6.40
C PHE A 293 4.37 -6.75 6.29
N ALA A 294 4.14 -5.48 6.65
CA ALA A 294 2.87 -4.83 6.43
C ALA A 294 2.62 -4.63 4.93
N GLY A 295 1.58 -5.25 4.40
CA GLY A 295 1.18 -5.10 3.01
C GLY A 295 -0.33 -4.98 2.88
N ILE A 296 -0.78 -4.08 2.01
CA ILE A 296 -2.20 -3.83 1.71
C ILE A 296 -2.41 -3.78 0.20
N ARG A 297 -3.62 -4.09 -0.23
CA ARG A 297 -4.07 -3.86 -1.59
C ARG A 297 -5.02 -2.67 -1.63
N ILE A 298 -4.72 -1.71 -2.50
CA ILE A 298 -5.60 -0.60 -2.87
C ILE A 298 -6.23 -0.95 -4.21
N MET A 299 -7.56 -0.85 -4.27
CA MET A 299 -8.32 -1.33 -5.42
C MET A 299 -9.60 -0.52 -5.62
N GLU A 300 -10.05 -0.42 -6.85
CA GLU A 300 -11.38 0.10 -7.20
C GLU A 300 -12.51 -0.61 -6.44
N THR A 301 -13.65 0.08 -6.26
CA THR A 301 -14.78 -0.48 -5.49
C THR A 301 -15.52 -1.58 -6.26
N HIS A 302 -15.75 -1.38 -7.55
CA HIS A 302 -16.50 -2.31 -8.38
C HIS A 302 -15.58 -2.93 -9.44
N GLU A 303 -15.52 -4.26 -9.47
CA GLU A 303 -14.84 -5.00 -10.53
C GLU A 303 -15.80 -5.20 -11.71
N ASN A 304 -15.25 -5.17 -12.92
CA ASN A 304 -16.03 -5.45 -14.13
C ASN A 304 -15.52 -6.72 -14.81
N TYR A 305 -16.18 -7.84 -14.56
CA TYR A 305 -15.79 -9.16 -15.06
C TYR A 305 -16.02 -9.36 -16.57
N ILE A 306 -16.69 -8.42 -17.25
CA ILE A 306 -16.79 -8.37 -18.71
C ILE A 306 -15.48 -7.86 -19.30
N ARG A 307 -14.73 -7.05 -18.54
CA ARG A 307 -13.46 -6.46 -18.94
C ARG A 307 -12.27 -7.30 -18.48
N GLN A 308 -12.19 -7.57 -17.18
CA GLN A 308 -11.05 -8.24 -16.54
C GLN A 308 -10.85 -9.66 -17.07
N HIS A 309 -9.62 -10.03 -17.43
CA HIS A 309 -9.22 -11.37 -17.89
C HIS A 309 -10.03 -11.90 -19.06
N GLN A 310 -10.45 -11.04 -19.96
CA GLN A 310 -11.27 -11.42 -21.12
C GLN A 310 -10.50 -11.26 -22.44
N ASN A 311 -10.76 -12.17 -23.38
CA ASN A 311 -10.39 -11.94 -24.78
C ASN A 311 -11.18 -10.76 -25.32
N ILE A 312 -10.54 -9.94 -26.15
CA ILE A 312 -11.21 -8.83 -26.82
C ILE A 312 -12.18 -9.42 -27.86
N ARG A 313 -13.48 -9.19 -27.65
CA ARG A 313 -14.55 -9.66 -28.56
C ARG A 313 -15.83 -8.88 -28.34
N VAL A 314 -16.72 -8.98 -29.31
CA VAL A 314 -18.13 -8.59 -29.15
C VAL A 314 -18.97 -9.85 -29.23
N GLU A 315 -19.79 -10.09 -28.24
CA GLU A 315 -20.66 -11.24 -28.11
C GLU A 315 -22.01 -10.76 -27.55
N ASP A 316 -23.09 -11.08 -28.24
CA ASP A 316 -24.46 -10.63 -27.92
C ASP A 316 -24.60 -9.10 -27.72
N GLY A 317 -23.84 -8.31 -28.46
CA GLY A 317 -23.80 -6.86 -28.37
C GLY A 317 -22.99 -6.31 -27.22
N ILE A 318 -22.39 -7.16 -26.35
CA ILE A 318 -21.54 -6.81 -25.25
C ILE A 318 -20.07 -6.84 -25.72
N ARG A 319 -19.34 -5.76 -25.45
CA ARG A 319 -17.89 -5.69 -25.71
C ARG A 319 -17.12 -6.21 -24.48
N TYR A 320 -16.37 -7.28 -24.71
CA TYR A 320 -15.47 -7.88 -23.73
C TYR A 320 -14.03 -7.40 -23.93
N GLY A 321 -13.23 -7.47 -22.89
CA GLY A 321 -11.79 -7.20 -22.91
C GLY A 321 -11.40 -5.99 -22.07
N ASP A 322 -10.19 -6.06 -21.51
CA ASP A 322 -9.62 -4.98 -20.71
C ASP A 322 -8.91 -3.96 -21.61
N VAL A 323 -9.68 -3.01 -22.07
CA VAL A 323 -9.30 -1.98 -23.04
C VAL A 323 -9.48 -0.58 -22.46
N LEU A 324 -8.90 0.43 -23.12
CA LEU A 324 -8.84 1.81 -22.64
C LEU A 324 -10.20 2.43 -22.30
N GLU A 325 -11.25 2.05 -23.03
CA GLU A 325 -12.60 2.56 -22.83
C GLU A 325 -13.21 2.16 -21.48
N GLY A 326 -12.62 1.16 -20.82
CA GLY A 326 -13.00 0.73 -19.47
C GLY A 326 -12.35 1.52 -18.35
N VAL A 327 -11.42 2.41 -18.64
CA VAL A 327 -10.62 3.12 -17.62
C VAL A 327 -11.09 4.56 -17.44
N ASN A 328 -11.31 4.95 -16.20
CA ASN A 328 -11.53 6.33 -15.80
C ASN A 328 -10.22 6.91 -15.25
N PHE A 329 -9.59 7.78 -16.02
CA PHE A 329 -8.26 8.32 -15.69
C PHE A 329 -8.30 9.32 -14.54
N ASP A 330 -9.40 10.05 -14.36
CA ASP A 330 -9.57 10.96 -13.21
C ASP A 330 -9.67 10.17 -11.91
N TYR A 331 -10.37 9.03 -11.92
CA TYR A 331 -10.43 8.15 -10.76
C TYR A 331 -9.07 7.50 -10.46
N ALA A 332 -8.36 7.02 -11.49
CA ALA A 332 -7.00 6.50 -11.33
C ALA A 332 -6.06 7.57 -10.74
N SER A 333 -6.19 8.84 -11.17
CA SER A 333 -5.44 9.97 -10.62
C SER A 333 -5.76 10.22 -9.14
N LYS A 334 -7.03 10.14 -8.73
CA LYS A 334 -7.41 10.27 -7.30
C LYS A 334 -6.77 9.16 -6.44
N LEU A 335 -6.81 7.91 -6.89
CA LEU A 335 -6.24 6.80 -6.13
C LEU A 335 -4.70 6.89 -6.10
N THR A 336 -4.09 7.34 -7.19
CA THR A 336 -2.65 7.64 -7.23
C THR A 336 -2.29 8.72 -6.22
N ALA A 337 -3.08 9.79 -6.11
CA ALA A 337 -2.85 10.85 -5.14
C ALA A 337 -2.97 10.33 -3.69
N VAL A 338 -3.94 9.45 -3.38
CA VAL A 338 -4.04 8.79 -2.07
C VAL A 338 -2.77 8.02 -1.74
N ASN A 339 -2.25 7.24 -2.71
CA ASN A 339 -0.99 6.52 -2.54
C ASN A 339 0.18 7.48 -2.30
N ALA A 340 0.31 8.52 -3.12
CA ALA A 340 1.41 9.48 -3.04
C ALA A 340 1.45 10.19 -1.68
N ILE A 341 0.31 10.68 -1.17
CA ILE A 341 0.29 11.31 0.17
C ILE A 341 0.52 10.30 1.29
N SER A 342 0.08 9.05 1.14
CA SER A 342 0.34 8.01 2.13
C SER A 342 1.82 7.65 2.19
N LEU A 343 2.48 7.50 1.04
CA LEU A 343 3.93 7.31 0.95
C LEU A 343 4.70 8.49 1.55
N ALA A 344 4.35 9.70 1.13
CA ALA A 344 5.00 10.92 1.60
C ALA A 344 4.85 11.09 3.12
N GLY A 345 3.65 10.92 3.64
CA GLY A 345 3.37 11.03 5.07
C GLY A 345 4.17 10.03 5.90
N LEU A 346 4.23 8.77 5.48
CA LEU A 346 5.03 7.74 6.15
C LEU A 346 6.54 8.00 6.01
N ALA A 347 6.98 8.50 4.85
CA ALA A 347 8.40 8.77 4.61
C ALA A 347 8.90 10.02 5.34
N TRP A 348 8.04 10.99 5.66
CA TRP A 348 8.34 12.15 6.49
C TRP A 348 8.15 11.91 7.98
N ALA A 349 7.36 10.90 8.38
CA ALA A 349 7.10 10.61 9.77
C ALA A 349 8.37 10.11 10.51
N PRO A 350 8.52 10.44 11.80
CA PRO A 350 9.47 9.75 12.65
C PRO A 350 9.16 8.24 12.70
N PRO A 351 10.14 7.37 13.01
CA PRO A 351 9.90 5.95 13.23
C PRO A 351 8.81 5.68 14.28
N GLU A 352 8.15 4.53 14.18
CA GLU A 352 7.13 4.11 15.14
C GLU A 352 7.74 3.91 16.53
N PRO A 353 6.96 4.16 17.62
CA PRO A 353 7.38 3.81 18.97
C PRO A 353 7.58 2.30 19.11
N ASN A 354 8.69 1.92 19.76
CA ASN A 354 8.98 0.52 20.05
C ASN A 354 8.50 0.14 21.45
N GLN A 355 8.35 -1.18 21.68
CA GLN A 355 8.00 -1.75 23.00
C GLN A 355 6.77 -1.11 23.64
N VAL A 356 5.73 -0.87 22.82
CA VAL A 356 4.47 -0.34 23.34
C VAL A 356 3.83 -1.38 24.27
N ARG A 357 3.64 -1.00 25.52
CA ARG A 357 3.11 -1.84 26.60
C ARG A 357 1.86 -1.19 27.20
N ILE A 358 0.95 -2.00 27.71
CA ILE A 358 -0.31 -1.54 28.29
C ILE A 358 -0.56 -2.17 29.67
N GLY A 359 -1.13 -1.39 30.57
CA GLY A 359 -1.59 -1.83 31.88
C GLY A 359 -2.90 -1.18 32.26
N GLY A 360 -3.66 -1.82 33.16
CA GLY A 360 -4.96 -1.34 33.59
C GLY A 360 -5.92 -2.46 34.01
N ALA A 361 -5.49 -3.72 33.95
CA ALA A 361 -6.31 -4.83 34.38
C ALA A 361 -6.76 -4.69 35.84
N VAL A 362 -8.10 -4.70 36.07
CA VAL A 362 -8.70 -4.49 37.39
C VAL A 362 -8.32 -3.12 38.00
N GLN A 363 -8.20 -2.11 37.12
CA GLN A 363 -7.94 -0.72 37.51
C GLN A 363 -8.97 0.21 36.82
N PRO A 364 -9.28 1.37 37.39
CA PRO A 364 -10.22 2.32 36.78
C PRO A 364 -9.61 3.14 35.64
N SER A 365 -8.33 2.91 35.33
CA SER A 365 -7.57 3.71 34.37
C SER A 365 -6.61 2.84 33.58
N THR A 366 -6.29 3.24 32.36
CA THR A 366 -5.38 2.55 31.45
C THR A 366 -4.08 3.32 31.33
N THR A 367 -2.93 2.64 31.47
CA THR A 367 -1.60 3.21 31.29
C THR A 367 -0.94 2.60 30.07
N LEU A 368 -0.36 3.44 29.22
CA LEU A 368 0.51 3.06 28.11
C LEU A 368 1.93 3.48 28.41
N GLN A 369 2.90 2.70 27.95
CA GLN A 369 4.34 2.99 28.02
C GLN A 369 5.02 2.49 26.75
N TRP A 370 6.01 3.24 26.28
CA TRP A 370 6.82 2.91 25.10
C TRP A 370 8.27 3.38 25.26
N ASP A 371 9.14 2.89 24.39
CA ASP A 371 10.51 3.38 24.37
C ASP A 371 10.59 4.71 23.58
N PRO A 372 11.47 5.65 23.99
CA PRO A 372 11.63 6.93 23.31
C PRO A 372 12.07 6.72 21.84
N VAL A 373 11.54 7.53 20.95
CA VAL A 373 11.96 7.58 19.55
C VAL A 373 13.04 8.64 19.38
N GLU A 374 14.19 8.22 18.87
CA GLU A 374 15.32 9.11 18.59
C GLU A 374 15.21 9.62 17.15
N ASP A 375 14.55 10.75 16.96
CA ASP A 375 14.40 11.41 15.65
C ASP A 375 14.48 12.93 15.82
N PRO A 376 15.29 13.65 15.01
CA PRO A 376 15.45 15.09 15.12
C PRO A 376 14.15 15.86 14.83
N ASN A 377 13.22 15.29 14.09
CA ASN A 377 11.94 15.90 13.74
C ASN A 377 10.80 15.50 14.68
N LEU A 378 11.07 14.68 15.69
CA LEU A 378 10.04 14.24 16.64
C LEU A 378 9.47 15.44 17.42
N MET A 379 8.19 15.70 17.26
CA MET A 379 7.43 16.67 18.05
C MET A 379 6.80 16.03 19.29
N GLY A 380 6.36 14.78 19.19
CA GLY A 380 5.68 14.08 20.26
C GLY A 380 5.04 12.79 19.84
N TYR A 381 4.05 12.37 20.64
CA TYR A 381 3.32 11.13 20.44
C TYR A 381 1.82 11.37 20.47
N LYS A 382 1.07 10.55 19.72
CA LYS A 382 -0.38 10.44 19.87
C LYS A 382 -0.73 9.10 20.48
N ILE A 383 -1.46 9.12 21.59
CA ILE A 383 -2.17 7.95 22.08
C ILE A 383 -3.53 7.92 21.38
N TYR A 384 -3.82 6.83 20.71
CA TYR A 384 -5.09 6.56 20.08
C TYR A 384 -5.92 5.59 20.91
N TRP A 385 -7.24 5.74 20.86
CA TRP A 385 -8.16 4.72 21.38
C TRP A 385 -9.45 4.68 20.57
N ARG A 386 -10.10 3.54 20.61
CA ARG A 386 -11.38 3.27 19.97
C ARG A 386 -12.19 2.27 20.80
N ASP A 387 -13.50 2.26 20.64
CA ASP A 387 -14.33 1.18 21.16
C ASP A 387 -13.88 -0.17 20.57
N THR A 388 -14.01 -1.25 21.33
CA THR A 388 -13.57 -2.59 20.89
C THR A 388 -14.23 -3.07 19.61
N THR A 389 -15.41 -2.54 19.28
CA THR A 389 -16.19 -2.84 18.07
C THR A 389 -15.98 -1.82 16.94
N ALA A 390 -15.32 -0.70 17.20
CA ALA A 390 -15.08 0.32 16.18
C ALA A 390 -14.00 -0.13 15.20
N PRO A 391 -14.19 0.06 13.87
CA PRO A 391 -13.21 -0.37 12.88
C PRO A 391 -11.96 0.52 12.83
N GLN A 392 -12.10 1.78 13.28
CA GLN A 392 -11.12 2.84 13.14
C GLN A 392 -10.77 3.48 14.47
N TRP A 393 -9.60 4.16 14.54
CA TRP A 393 -9.23 4.99 15.68
C TRP A 393 -10.17 6.20 15.77
N GLU A 394 -10.92 6.31 16.87
CA GLU A 394 -11.99 7.33 17.02
C GLU A 394 -11.49 8.58 17.74
N HIS A 395 -10.54 8.38 18.65
CA HIS A 395 -10.06 9.42 19.54
C HIS A 395 -8.54 9.41 19.63
N PHE A 396 -7.96 10.55 19.95
CA PHE A 396 -6.54 10.64 20.26
C PHE A 396 -6.25 11.69 21.32
N ARG A 397 -5.05 11.59 21.88
CA ARG A 397 -4.43 12.62 22.75
C ARG A 397 -3.00 12.85 22.31
N MET A 398 -2.67 14.13 22.05
CA MET A 398 -1.31 14.55 21.77
C MET A 398 -0.51 14.71 23.05
N LEU A 399 0.74 14.24 23.06
CA LEU A 399 1.72 14.32 24.14
C LEU A 399 3.04 14.88 23.61
N GLY A 400 3.80 15.56 24.47
CA GLY A 400 5.13 16.06 24.12
C GLY A 400 6.14 14.92 23.95
N LYS A 401 7.24 15.21 23.23
CA LYS A 401 8.29 14.23 22.87
C LYS A 401 9.00 13.55 24.05
N ASP A 402 9.03 14.23 25.21
CA ASP A 402 9.69 13.72 26.42
C ASP A 402 8.77 12.80 27.25
N ILE A 403 7.54 12.58 26.82
CA ILE A 403 6.55 11.73 27.48
C ILE A 403 6.58 10.35 26.83
N THR A 404 6.98 9.34 27.58
CA THR A 404 7.06 7.93 27.15
C THR A 404 6.16 6.99 27.95
N ASP A 405 5.36 7.56 28.87
CA ASP A 405 4.28 6.87 29.55
C ASP A 405 3.11 7.83 29.79
N TYR A 406 1.90 7.30 29.79
CA TYR A 406 0.71 8.10 30.09
C TYR A 406 -0.43 7.27 30.62
N THR A 407 -1.09 7.79 31.68
CA THR A 407 -2.29 7.17 32.25
C THR A 407 -3.55 7.93 31.84
N LEU A 408 -4.40 7.26 31.10
CA LEU A 408 -5.75 7.71 30.73
C LEU A 408 -6.70 7.46 31.94
N LYS A 409 -6.88 8.49 32.77
CA LYS A 409 -7.67 8.39 34.00
C LYS A 409 -9.14 8.17 33.70
N GLY A 410 -9.77 7.22 34.39
CA GLY A 410 -11.18 6.89 34.24
C GLY A 410 -11.53 6.10 32.97
N MET A 411 -10.53 5.67 32.19
CA MET A 411 -10.72 4.84 31.01
C MET A 411 -10.39 3.39 31.33
N VAL A 412 -11.41 2.56 31.45
CA VAL A 412 -11.27 1.14 31.76
C VAL A 412 -10.78 0.39 30.52
N ILE A 413 -9.70 -0.37 30.66
CA ILE A 413 -9.02 -1.07 29.56
C ILE A 413 -9.91 -2.04 28.81
N ASP A 414 -10.93 -2.61 29.47
CA ASP A 414 -11.81 -3.62 28.87
C ASP A 414 -12.76 -3.04 27.80
N ASN A 415 -12.98 -1.73 27.82
CA ASN A 415 -13.96 -1.08 26.94
C ASN A 415 -13.33 -0.57 25.63
N TYR A 416 -12.00 -0.46 25.58
CA TYR A 416 -11.30 0.20 24.49
C TYR A 416 -10.11 -0.60 24.01
N LEU A 417 -9.72 -0.37 22.76
CA LEU A 417 -8.43 -0.74 22.21
C LEU A 417 -7.57 0.51 22.05
N PHE A 418 -6.26 0.37 22.27
CA PHE A 418 -5.32 1.49 22.36
C PHE A 418 -4.14 1.30 21.41
N GLY A 419 -3.51 2.41 21.03
CA GLY A 419 -2.28 2.41 20.25
C GLY A 419 -1.51 3.71 20.42
N VAL A 420 -0.25 3.71 19.96
CA VAL A 420 0.62 4.89 20.02
C VAL A 420 1.27 5.12 18.66
N ALA A 421 1.33 6.37 18.23
CA ALA A 421 2.08 6.79 17.05
C ALA A 421 3.04 7.92 17.41
N SER A 422 4.19 8.00 16.74
CA SER A 422 5.06 9.17 16.75
C SER A 422 4.53 10.25 15.81
N VAL A 423 4.82 11.51 16.11
CA VAL A 423 4.36 12.67 15.33
C VAL A 423 5.54 13.59 15.07
N GLY A 424 5.77 13.91 13.82
CA GLY A 424 6.78 14.87 13.39
C GLY A 424 6.33 16.32 13.48
N ALA A 425 7.27 17.25 13.30
CA ALA A 425 7.04 18.70 13.44
C ALA A 425 5.95 19.24 12.49
N GLU A 426 5.82 18.69 11.29
CA GLU A 426 4.81 19.07 10.31
C GLU A 426 3.49 18.30 10.45
N GLY A 427 3.35 17.47 11.51
CA GLY A 427 2.15 16.70 11.79
C GLY A 427 2.10 15.33 11.11
N ASN A 428 3.13 14.93 10.36
CA ASN A 428 3.22 13.60 9.78
C ASN A 428 3.39 12.55 10.87
N GLU A 429 2.62 11.49 10.81
CA GLU A 429 2.52 10.46 11.84
C GLU A 429 3.01 9.11 11.34
N SER A 430 3.63 8.36 12.23
CA SER A 430 3.89 6.94 11.98
C SER A 430 2.59 6.13 11.90
N VAL A 431 2.68 4.90 11.43
CA VAL A 431 1.62 3.90 11.66
C VAL A 431 1.40 3.74 13.17
N VAL A 432 0.16 3.58 13.59
CA VAL A 432 -0.17 3.36 15.00
C VAL A 432 0.30 1.97 15.42
N VAL A 433 1.04 1.90 16.51
CA VAL A 433 1.51 0.63 17.09
C VAL A 433 0.51 0.16 18.15
N PHE A 434 -0.04 -1.04 17.94
CA PHE A 434 -0.87 -1.72 18.93
C PHE A 434 0.03 -2.32 20.03
N PRO A 435 -0.35 -2.27 21.34
CA PRO A 435 0.49 -2.78 22.40
C PRO A 435 0.78 -4.28 22.29
N SER A 436 2.05 -4.64 22.34
CA SER A 436 2.52 -6.03 22.26
C SER A 436 2.93 -6.63 23.63
N GLY A 437 2.89 -5.84 24.69
CA GLY A 437 3.30 -6.25 26.03
C GLY A 437 2.41 -5.70 27.14
N ARG A 438 2.45 -6.36 28.30
CA ARG A 438 1.75 -5.92 29.52
C ARG A 438 2.69 -5.25 30.48
N LEU A 439 2.24 -4.15 31.09
CA LEU A 439 2.87 -3.58 32.27
C LEU A 439 2.58 -4.50 33.45
N ARG A 440 3.64 -4.92 34.17
CA ARG A 440 3.49 -5.68 35.40
C ARG A 440 2.87 -4.77 36.46
N ARG A 441 1.96 -5.29 37.28
CA ARG A 441 1.51 -4.61 38.50
C ARG A 441 2.74 -4.35 39.37
N GLN A 442 2.94 -3.08 39.72
CA GLN A 442 3.81 -2.73 40.86
C GLN A 442 3.08 -3.01 42.17
#